data_a7757ebda72d6b8a3e63526b156fbd25
#
_entry.id   a7757ebda72d6b8a3e63526b156fbd25
#
_cell.length_a   1.000
_cell.length_b   1.000
_cell.length_c   1.000
_cell.angle_alpha   90.00
_cell.angle_beta   90.00
_cell.angle_gamma   90.00
#
_symmetry.space_group_name_H-M   'P 1'
#
loop_
_entity.id
_entity.type
_entity.pdbx_description
1 polymer ?
#
loop_
_entity_poly.entity_id
_entity_poly.type
_entity_poly.pdbx_seq_one_letter_code
_entity_poly.pdbx_strand_id
1 'polypeptide(L)'
;MDKPRLYIVVPCYNEQEALPLTEPVFLDKLTALAPRIAPESRLVLVADGSADHTWELIKEYHARDARVSGLRLGKNRGHQNALTSGLLWARERCDVTISIDADLQDDVNAMDAMLDEYERGCGVVCGVRASRDTDTFLKRTTARGYYSLMKLFGSDLIYDHADYRLMDAKALEALAHYHGDDLFLRGLVNRLGAKVGVVTYDRRAREAGESKYTLRKMLKLAWKGVECGARKPSAALRPPDPWIAEVLHV
;
A
#
# COMPACT_ATOMS: atom_id res chain seq x y z
N MET A 1 -20.95 15.36 -7.69
CA MET A 1 -20.12 15.05 -6.51
C MET A 1 -18.79 15.76 -6.71
N ASP A 2 -18.24 16.32 -5.65
CA ASP A 2 -16.90 16.90 -5.72
C ASP A 2 -15.89 15.77 -5.99
N LYS A 3 -14.85 16.09 -6.77
CA LYS A 3 -13.79 15.11 -7.07
C LYS A 3 -13.02 14.78 -5.79
N PRO A 4 -12.73 13.50 -5.50
CA PRO A 4 -11.98 13.14 -4.31
C PRO A 4 -10.51 13.56 -4.42
N ARG A 5 -9.91 13.98 -3.32
CA ARG A 5 -8.45 14.15 -3.19
C ARG A 5 -7.83 12.77 -3.06
N LEU A 6 -7.05 12.39 -4.06
CA LEU A 6 -6.33 11.11 -4.10
C LEU A 6 -4.88 11.30 -3.66
N TYR A 7 -4.41 10.51 -2.69
CA TYR A 7 -2.99 10.41 -2.38
C TYR A 7 -2.46 9.03 -2.79
N ILE A 8 -1.48 9.00 -3.70
CA ILE A 8 -0.73 7.79 -4.04
C ILE A 8 0.40 7.65 -3.02
N VAL A 9 0.37 6.61 -2.19
CA VAL A 9 1.34 6.38 -1.10
C VAL A 9 2.32 5.30 -1.51
N VAL A 10 3.61 5.65 -1.57
CA VAL A 10 4.69 4.78 -2.04
C VAL A 10 5.77 4.67 -0.96
N PRO A 11 5.92 3.51 -0.29
CA PRO A 11 7.03 3.26 0.62
C PRO A 11 8.33 3.05 -0.15
N CYS A 12 9.41 3.72 0.28
CA CYS A 12 10.72 3.73 -0.37
C CYS A 12 11.82 3.36 0.63
N TYR A 13 12.64 2.37 0.29
CA TYR A 13 13.82 2.00 1.07
C TYR A 13 15.00 1.66 0.16
N ASN A 14 15.99 2.54 0.10
CA ASN A 14 17.15 2.45 -0.79
C ASN A 14 16.71 2.33 -2.28
N GLU A 15 15.90 3.30 -2.73
CA GLU A 15 15.28 3.33 -4.06
C GLU A 15 15.90 4.42 -4.95
N GLN A 16 17.16 4.84 -4.68
CA GLN A 16 17.82 5.89 -5.47
C GLN A 16 17.92 5.58 -6.97
N GLU A 17 17.95 4.28 -7.36
CA GLU A 17 18.00 3.86 -8.76
C GLU A 17 16.60 3.76 -9.38
N ALA A 18 15.60 3.40 -8.59
CA ALA A 18 14.24 3.20 -9.06
C ALA A 18 13.45 4.52 -9.15
N LEU A 19 13.56 5.39 -8.15
CA LEU A 19 12.77 6.62 -8.08
C LEU A 19 12.86 7.52 -9.31
N PRO A 20 14.04 7.72 -9.97
CA PRO A 20 14.11 8.52 -11.18
C PRO A 20 13.28 7.96 -12.35
N LEU A 21 13.02 6.66 -12.34
CA LEU A 21 12.22 5.98 -13.36
C LEU A 21 10.74 5.94 -13.00
N THR A 22 10.42 5.93 -11.70
CA THR A 22 9.07 5.63 -11.20
C THR A 22 8.28 6.89 -10.85
N GLU A 23 8.94 7.92 -10.31
CA GLU A 23 8.27 9.19 -9.97
C GLU A 23 7.55 9.82 -11.17
N PRO A 24 8.16 9.93 -12.37
CA PRO A 24 7.46 10.49 -13.52
C PRO A 24 6.20 9.69 -13.89
N VAL A 25 6.26 8.36 -13.79
CA VAL A 25 5.11 7.48 -14.11
C VAL A 25 3.95 7.73 -13.14
N PHE A 26 4.21 7.94 -11.85
CA PHE A 26 3.17 8.27 -10.89
C PHE A 26 2.59 9.67 -11.11
N LEU A 27 3.41 10.67 -11.46
CA LEU A 27 2.94 12.02 -11.79
C LEU A 27 2.13 12.05 -13.08
N ASP A 28 2.54 11.32 -14.11
CA ASP A 28 1.78 11.14 -15.35
C ASP A 28 0.43 10.48 -15.06
N LYS A 29 0.40 9.49 -14.14
CA LYS A 29 -0.86 8.87 -13.72
C LYS A 29 -1.78 9.84 -13.00
N LEU A 30 -1.27 10.66 -12.07
CA LEU A 30 -2.05 11.72 -11.44
C LEU A 30 -2.62 12.70 -12.49
N THR A 31 -1.82 13.03 -13.49
CA THR A 31 -2.24 13.90 -14.61
C THR A 31 -3.36 13.24 -15.43
N ALA A 32 -3.23 11.96 -15.76
CA ALA A 32 -4.25 11.21 -16.49
C ALA A 32 -5.56 11.09 -15.69
N LEU A 33 -5.47 10.99 -14.36
CA LEU A 33 -6.62 10.90 -13.47
C LEU A 33 -7.26 12.28 -13.13
N ALA A 34 -6.68 13.41 -13.54
CA ALA A 34 -7.20 14.76 -13.24
C ALA A 34 -8.69 14.99 -13.60
N PRO A 35 -9.28 14.32 -14.62
CA PRO A 35 -10.72 14.41 -14.85
C PRO A 35 -11.57 13.86 -13.70
N ARG A 36 -11.02 12.94 -12.88
CA ARG A 36 -11.73 12.17 -11.83
C ARG A 36 -11.36 12.56 -10.40
N ILE A 37 -10.20 13.19 -10.20
CA ILE A 37 -9.65 13.52 -8.88
C ILE A 37 -9.50 15.03 -8.69
N ALA A 38 -9.43 15.49 -7.45
CA ALA A 38 -9.23 16.89 -7.12
C ALA A 38 -7.79 17.36 -7.45
N PRO A 39 -7.58 18.67 -7.75
CA PRO A 39 -6.25 19.23 -8.05
C PRO A 39 -5.25 19.08 -6.91
N GLU A 40 -5.72 18.97 -5.68
CA GLU A 40 -4.92 18.79 -4.45
C GLU A 40 -4.44 17.34 -4.26
N SER A 41 -4.71 16.46 -5.24
CA SER A 41 -4.21 15.07 -5.23
C SER A 41 -2.69 15.02 -5.32
N ARG A 42 -2.06 14.06 -4.62
CA ARG A 42 -0.60 14.05 -4.43
C ARG A 42 0.01 12.66 -4.56
N LEU A 43 1.30 12.65 -4.88
CA LEU A 43 2.21 11.53 -4.72
C LEU A 43 2.92 11.68 -3.37
N VAL A 44 2.78 10.71 -2.49
CA VAL A 44 3.39 10.70 -1.14
C VAL A 44 4.48 9.63 -1.10
N LEU A 45 5.74 10.04 -1.12
CA LEU A 45 6.90 9.17 -1.04
C LEU A 45 7.35 9.03 0.43
N VAL A 46 7.39 7.81 0.95
CA VAL A 46 7.72 7.53 2.35
C VAL A 46 9.09 6.88 2.45
N ALA A 47 10.13 7.67 2.76
CA ALA A 47 11.49 7.18 2.96
C ALA A 47 11.63 6.45 4.30
N ASP A 48 11.83 5.14 4.27
CA ASP A 48 11.95 4.26 5.44
C ASP A 48 13.39 4.19 5.98
N GLY A 49 13.95 5.34 6.36
CA GLY A 49 15.32 5.40 6.90
C GLY A 49 16.37 4.90 5.92
N SER A 50 16.25 5.27 4.64
CA SER A 50 17.21 4.92 3.58
C SER A 50 18.60 5.44 3.91
N ALA A 51 19.63 4.65 3.55
CA ALA A 51 21.03 4.99 3.73
C ALA A 51 21.68 5.57 2.46
N ASP A 52 20.97 5.50 1.34
CA ASP A 52 21.36 6.02 0.04
C ASP A 52 20.76 7.43 -0.23
N HIS A 53 20.81 7.92 -1.47
CA HIS A 53 20.29 9.23 -1.85
C HIS A 53 18.76 9.29 -2.06
N THR A 54 18.00 8.30 -1.59
CA THR A 54 16.53 8.27 -1.73
C THR A 54 15.86 9.53 -1.18
N TRP A 55 16.25 10.00 0.02
CA TRP A 55 15.64 11.18 0.63
C TRP A 55 16.01 12.48 -0.09
N GLU A 56 17.23 12.59 -0.56
CA GLU A 56 17.71 13.73 -1.36
C GLU A 56 16.88 13.87 -2.64
N LEU A 57 16.64 12.77 -3.35
CA LEU A 57 15.79 12.74 -4.54
C LEU A 57 14.35 13.18 -4.23
N ILE A 58 13.78 12.70 -3.12
CA ILE A 58 12.42 13.10 -2.71
C ILE A 58 12.34 14.61 -2.45
N LYS A 59 13.37 15.21 -1.83
CA LYS A 59 13.45 16.67 -1.65
C LYS A 59 13.50 17.42 -2.98
N GLU A 60 14.28 16.93 -3.94
CA GLU A 60 14.38 17.52 -5.28
C GLU A 60 13.04 17.44 -6.02
N TYR A 61 12.35 16.30 -5.95
CA TYR A 61 11.04 16.13 -6.57
C TYR A 61 9.98 17.05 -5.96
N HIS A 62 9.95 17.15 -4.64
CA HIS A 62 9.05 18.08 -3.95
C HIS A 62 9.31 19.55 -4.33
N ALA A 63 10.57 19.95 -4.47
CA ALA A 63 10.93 21.31 -4.89
C ALA A 63 10.55 21.60 -6.34
N ARG A 64 10.53 20.56 -7.21
CA ARG A 64 10.21 20.67 -8.64
C ARG A 64 8.70 20.62 -8.92
N ASP A 65 7.96 19.80 -8.18
CA ASP A 65 6.52 19.59 -8.38
C ASP A 65 5.76 19.59 -7.07
N ALA A 66 4.87 20.57 -6.88
CA ALA A 66 4.06 20.71 -5.69
C ALA A 66 3.13 19.52 -5.41
N ARG A 67 2.91 18.62 -6.39
CA ARG A 67 2.14 17.41 -6.21
C ARG A 67 2.91 16.30 -5.47
N VAL A 68 4.22 16.43 -5.32
CA VAL A 68 5.04 15.49 -4.55
C VAL A 68 5.09 15.91 -3.09
N SER A 69 4.78 15.00 -2.19
CA SER A 69 4.99 15.11 -0.75
C SER A 69 5.97 14.05 -0.29
N GLY A 70 6.80 14.36 0.69
CA GLY A 70 7.80 13.45 1.23
C GLY A 70 7.60 13.24 2.73
N LEU A 71 7.71 12.00 3.18
CA LEU A 71 7.81 11.64 4.59
C LEU A 71 9.12 10.89 4.82
N ARG A 72 9.89 11.30 5.83
CA ARG A 72 11.11 10.62 6.24
C ARG A 72 10.93 9.98 7.59
N LEU A 73 11.14 8.68 7.69
CA LEU A 73 11.22 7.98 8.97
C LEU A 73 12.63 8.10 9.55
N GLY A 74 12.74 8.25 10.87
CA GLY A 74 14.02 8.45 11.55
C GLY A 74 14.99 7.26 11.45
N LYS A 75 14.47 6.06 11.14
CA LYS A 75 15.25 4.85 10.87
C LYS A 75 14.39 3.84 10.12
N ASN A 76 15.03 2.82 9.53
CA ASN A 76 14.30 1.72 8.90
C ASN A 76 13.36 1.01 9.90
N ARG A 77 12.08 0.95 9.55
CA ARG A 77 11.00 0.31 10.32
C ARG A 77 10.39 -0.86 9.58
N GLY A 78 10.77 -1.07 8.33
CA GLY A 78 10.25 -2.09 7.44
C GLY A 78 9.01 -1.65 6.68
N HIS A 79 8.83 -2.24 5.51
CA HIS A 79 7.84 -1.87 4.50
C HIS A 79 6.42 -1.63 5.05
N GLN A 80 5.88 -2.54 5.90
CA GLN A 80 4.52 -2.41 6.44
C GLN A 80 4.37 -1.21 7.38
N ASN A 81 5.42 -0.88 8.14
CA ASN A 81 5.42 0.28 9.02
C ASN A 81 5.52 1.58 8.21
N ALA A 82 6.40 1.63 7.21
CA ALA A 82 6.52 2.78 6.32
C ALA A 82 5.19 3.06 5.60
N LEU A 83 4.58 2.01 5.04
CA LEU A 83 3.27 2.11 4.40
C LEU A 83 2.19 2.58 5.37
N THR A 84 2.12 2.00 6.57
CA THR A 84 1.16 2.42 7.61
C THR A 84 1.35 3.88 8.01
N SER A 85 2.61 4.32 8.18
CA SER A 85 2.93 5.72 8.49
C SER A 85 2.43 6.67 7.41
N GLY A 86 2.65 6.35 6.14
CA GLY A 86 2.14 7.12 5.01
C GLY A 86 0.61 7.19 4.95
N LEU A 87 -0.07 6.06 5.13
CA LEU A 87 -1.53 5.98 5.12
C LEU A 87 -2.16 6.77 6.27
N LEU A 88 -1.63 6.64 7.49
CA LEU A 88 -2.14 7.37 8.65
C LEU A 88 -1.84 8.87 8.58
N TRP A 89 -0.71 9.26 7.99
CA TRP A 89 -0.44 10.68 7.73
C TRP A 89 -1.40 11.26 6.69
N ALA A 90 -1.76 10.48 5.66
CA ALA A 90 -2.69 10.88 4.61
C ALA A 90 -4.14 11.00 5.09
N ARG A 91 -4.54 10.26 6.15
CA ARG A 91 -5.91 10.14 6.67
C ARG A 91 -6.66 11.47 6.80
N GLU A 92 -6.00 12.50 7.33
CA GLU A 92 -6.62 13.82 7.59
C GLU A 92 -6.49 14.80 6.41
N ARG A 93 -5.88 14.36 5.30
CA ARG A 93 -5.45 15.22 4.19
C ARG A 93 -6.07 14.86 2.85
N CYS A 94 -6.62 13.66 2.73
CA CYS A 94 -7.21 13.16 1.49
C CYS A 94 -8.53 12.43 1.74
N ASP A 95 -9.28 12.22 0.67
CA ASP A 95 -10.54 11.48 0.69
C ASP A 95 -10.32 10.01 0.39
N VAL A 96 -9.25 9.70 -0.37
CA VAL A 96 -8.90 8.35 -0.79
C VAL A 96 -7.39 8.21 -0.96
N THR A 97 -6.84 7.06 -0.59
CA THR A 97 -5.45 6.69 -0.86
C THR A 97 -5.38 5.52 -1.82
N ILE A 98 -4.31 5.46 -2.61
CA ILE A 98 -3.88 4.24 -3.30
C ILE A 98 -2.43 3.97 -2.88
N SER A 99 -2.18 2.83 -2.23
CA SER A 99 -0.83 2.36 -1.93
C SER A 99 -0.28 1.51 -3.06
N ILE A 100 0.99 1.67 -3.41
CA ILE A 100 1.68 0.91 -4.46
C ILE A 100 3.17 0.84 -4.16
N ASP A 101 3.86 -0.23 -4.59
CA ASP A 101 5.30 -0.38 -4.44
C ASP A 101 6.07 0.53 -5.42
N ALA A 102 7.29 0.93 -5.05
CA ALA A 102 8.13 1.83 -5.85
C ALA A 102 8.73 1.19 -7.12
N ASP A 103 8.63 -0.13 -7.29
CA ASP A 103 9.35 -0.90 -8.32
C ASP A 103 8.62 -1.02 -9.67
N LEU A 104 7.45 -0.41 -9.83
CA LEU A 104 6.56 -0.46 -11.01
C LEU A 104 6.26 -1.89 -11.52
N GLN A 105 6.39 -2.91 -10.68
CA GLN A 105 5.97 -4.26 -11.07
C GLN A 105 4.45 -4.38 -11.13
N ASP A 106 3.73 -3.62 -10.32
CA ASP A 106 2.28 -3.56 -10.32
C ASP A 106 1.81 -2.50 -11.34
N ASP A 107 0.78 -2.84 -12.13
CA ASP A 107 0.34 -1.96 -13.23
C ASP A 107 -0.37 -0.71 -12.69
N VAL A 108 0.24 0.46 -12.88
CA VAL A 108 -0.33 1.75 -12.46
C VAL A 108 -1.69 2.05 -13.10
N ASN A 109 -2.01 1.43 -14.26
CA ASN A 109 -3.29 1.63 -14.92
C ASN A 109 -4.45 0.94 -14.19
N ALA A 110 -4.19 -0.03 -13.33
CA ALA A 110 -5.23 -0.60 -12.48
C ALA A 110 -5.85 0.42 -11.52
N MET A 111 -5.23 1.59 -11.30
CA MET A 111 -5.80 2.69 -10.51
C MET A 111 -7.13 3.19 -11.08
N ASP A 112 -7.31 3.18 -12.41
CA ASP A 112 -8.59 3.56 -13.03
C ASP A 112 -9.72 2.64 -12.57
N ALA A 113 -9.50 1.34 -12.66
CA ALA A 113 -10.48 0.33 -12.22
C ALA A 113 -10.70 0.36 -10.70
N MET A 114 -9.65 0.73 -9.91
CA MET A 114 -9.81 0.92 -8.47
C MET A 114 -10.71 2.11 -8.15
N LEU A 115 -10.59 3.20 -8.90
CA LEU A 115 -11.48 4.35 -8.75
C LEU A 115 -12.91 4.03 -9.23
N ASP A 116 -13.09 3.18 -10.25
CA ASP A 116 -14.41 2.70 -10.65
C ASP A 116 -15.11 1.93 -9.51
N GLU A 117 -14.39 1.06 -8.82
CA GLU A 117 -14.93 0.33 -7.66
C GLU A 117 -15.21 1.28 -6.46
N TYR A 118 -14.36 2.29 -6.26
CA TYR A 118 -14.59 3.32 -5.25
C TYR A 118 -15.89 4.11 -5.55
N GLU A 119 -16.11 4.52 -6.79
CA GLU A 119 -17.35 5.20 -7.25
C GLU A 119 -18.58 4.30 -7.11
N ARG A 120 -18.42 2.96 -7.15
CA ARG A 120 -19.48 1.97 -6.84
C ARG A 120 -19.68 1.75 -5.34
N GLY A 121 -19.01 2.54 -4.50
CA GLY A 121 -19.15 2.54 -3.05
C GLY A 121 -18.27 1.51 -2.32
N CYS A 122 -17.22 0.98 -2.94
CA CYS A 122 -16.21 0.19 -2.24
C CYS A 122 -15.28 1.14 -1.45
N GLY A 123 -15.22 0.98 -0.12
CA GLY A 123 -14.30 1.77 0.72
C GLY A 123 -12.88 1.20 0.77
N VAL A 124 -12.70 -0.06 0.38
CA VAL A 124 -11.39 -0.68 0.16
C VAL A 124 -11.42 -1.41 -1.17
N VAL A 125 -10.39 -1.24 -2.00
CA VAL A 125 -10.22 -2.02 -3.24
C VAL A 125 -8.85 -2.65 -3.28
N CYS A 126 -8.80 -3.97 -3.34
CA CYS A 126 -7.55 -4.73 -3.37
C CYS A 126 -7.12 -5.04 -4.80
N GLY A 127 -5.89 -4.68 -5.13
CA GLY A 127 -5.23 -5.16 -6.33
C GLY A 127 -4.83 -6.63 -6.17
N VAL A 128 -5.32 -7.50 -7.06
CA VAL A 128 -4.99 -8.91 -7.11
C VAL A 128 -4.25 -9.21 -8.40
N ARG A 129 -3.12 -9.89 -8.25
CA ARG A 129 -2.29 -10.28 -9.40
C ARG A 129 -2.99 -11.38 -10.18
N ALA A 130 -3.16 -11.19 -11.49
CA ALA A 130 -3.66 -12.24 -12.35
C ALA A 130 -2.73 -13.46 -12.25
N SER A 131 -3.30 -14.65 -12.01
CA SER A 131 -2.51 -15.89 -11.89
C SER A 131 -1.83 -16.16 -13.23
N ARG A 132 -0.51 -16.33 -13.24
CA ARG A 132 0.17 -16.86 -14.41
C ARG A 132 -0.22 -18.33 -14.58
N ASP A 133 -0.55 -18.74 -15.79
CA ASP A 133 -0.77 -20.16 -16.15
C ASP A 133 0.47 -21.05 -15.93
N THR A 134 1.62 -20.44 -15.63
CA THR A 134 2.90 -21.09 -15.34
C THR A 134 3.07 -21.57 -13.88
N ASP A 135 2.10 -21.32 -12.99
CA ASP A 135 2.20 -21.82 -11.62
C ASP A 135 1.98 -23.35 -11.58
N THR A 136 3.05 -24.06 -11.18
CA THR A 136 3.03 -25.53 -11.04
C THR A 136 1.91 -25.97 -10.10
N PHE A 137 1.27 -27.10 -10.41
CA PHE A 137 0.18 -27.70 -9.63
C PHE A 137 0.52 -27.79 -8.13
N LEU A 138 1.80 -28.04 -7.78
CA LEU A 138 2.29 -28.11 -6.41
C LEU A 138 2.19 -26.73 -5.70
N LYS A 139 2.52 -25.63 -6.38
CA LYS A 139 2.37 -24.27 -5.84
C LYS A 139 0.92 -23.89 -5.60
N ARG A 140 0.02 -24.26 -6.53
CA ARG A 140 -1.42 -24.05 -6.38
C ARG A 140 -2.00 -24.82 -5.19
N THR A 141 -1.60 -26.07 -5.00
CA THR A 141 -2.12 -26.91 -3.91
C THR A 141 -1.61 -26.47 -2.55
N THR A 142 -0.34 -26.10 -2.43
CA THR A 142 0.23 -25.56 -1.19
C THR A 142 -0.35 -24.20 -0.85
N ALA A 143 -0.58 -23.32 -1.82
CA ALA A 143 -1.24 -22.04 -1.62
C ALA A 143 -2.69 -22.25 -1.14
N ARG A 144 -3.49 -23.13 -1.79
CA ARG A 144 -4.86 -23.45 -1.35
C ARG A 144 -4.89 -24.01 0.07
N GLY A 145 -3.98 -24.94 0.42
CA GLY A 145 -3.85 -25.46 1.77
C GLY A 145 -3.55 -24.36 2.81
N TYR A 146 -2.66 -23.43 2.46
CA TYR A 146 -2.34 -22.27 3.28
C TYR A 146 -3.56 -21.37 3.53
N TYR A 147 -4.29 -20.98 2.50
CA TYR A 147 -5.48 -20.13 2.65
C TYR A 147 -6.62 -20.84 3.36
N SER A 148 -6.81 -22.15 3.15
CA SER A 148 -7.80 -22.95 3.91
C SER A 148 -7.46 -23.01 5.38
N LEU A 149 -6.18 -23.16 5.73
CA LEU A 149 -5.70 -23.11 7.10
C LEU A 149 -5.92 -21.74 7.73
N MET A 150 -5.61 -20.66 7.00
CA MET A 150 -5.82 -19.28 7.47
C MET A 150 -7.29 -18.98 7.71
N LYS A 151 -8.19 -19.46 6.85
CA LYS A 151 -9.63 -19.36 7.01
C LYS A 151 -10.12 -20.11 8.27
N LEU A 152 -9.56 -21.28 8.56
CA LEU A 152 -9.87 -22.05 9.78
C LEU A 152 -9.47 -21.27 11.06
N PHE A 153 -8.42 -20.46 11.00
CA PHE A 153 -7.98 -19.57 12.09
C PHE A 153 -8.69 -18.19 12.10
N GLY A 154 -9.81 -18.05 11.36
CA GLY A 154 -10.63 -16.83 11.36
C GLY A 154 -10.02 -15.66 10.58
N SER A 155 -9.06 -15.92 9.70
CA SER A 155 -8.44 -14.93 8.84
C SER A 155 -9.05 -15.01 7.42
N ASP A 156 -9.99 -14.10 7.11
CA ASP A 156 -10.56 -13.95 5.77
C ASP A 156 -9.60 -13.19 4.85
N LEU A 157 -8.43 -13.78 4.59
CA LEU A 157 -7.45 -13.20 3.66
C LEU A 157 -7.95 -13.31 2.21
N ILE A 158 -7.94 -12.21 1.50
CA ILE A 158 -8.14 -12.20 0.05
C ILE A 158 -6.93 -12.88 -0.59
N TYR A 159 -7.19 -13.86 -1.48
CA TYR A 159 -6.14 -14.61 -2.15
C TYR A 159 -5.26 -13.69 -3.01
N ASP A 160 -3.93 -13.83 -2.90
CA ASP A 160 -2.89 -13.22 -3.74
C ASP A 160 -2.98 -11.69 -3.93
N HIS A 161 -3.55 -10.96 -2.94
CA HIS A 161 -3.56 -9.51 -3.02
C HIS A 161 -2.22 -8.90 -2.59
N ALA A 162 -1.79 -7.89 -3.33
CA ALA A 162 -0.61 -7.09 -3.06
C ALA A 162 -0.88 -6.01 -1.99
N ASP A 163 0.15 -5.25 -1.61
CA ASP A 163 -0.03 -4.00 -0.86
C ASP A 163 -0.51 -2.85 -1.78
N TYR A 164 -0.82 -3.17 -3.03
CA TYR A 164 -1.52 -2.32 -4.00
C TYR A 164 -3.00 -2.26 -3.64
N ARG A 165 -3.42 -1.14 -3.05
CA ARG A 165 -4.75 -1.04 -2.44
C ARG A 165 -5.24 0.40 -2.42
N LEU A 166 -6.52 0.57 -2.77
CA LEU A 166 -7.27 1.79 -2.51
C LEU A 166 -7.94 1.70 -1.13
N MET A 167 -7.92 2.80 -0.37
CA MET A 167 -8.64 2.93 0.90
C MET A 167 -9.28 4.33 0.98
N ASP A 168 -10.56 4.39 1.31
CA ASP A 168 -11.27 5.65 1.55
C ASP A 168 -10.97 6.21 2.96
N ALA A 169 -11.44 7.43 3.22
CA ALA A 169 -11.23 8.10 4.50
C ALA A 169 -11.82 7.30 5.69
N LYS A 170 -12.93 6.57 5.49
CA LYS A 170 -13.53 5.74 6.56
C LYS A 170 -12.68 4.52 6.87
N ALA A 171 -12.13 3.87 5.83
CA ALA A 171 -11.22 2.75 6.01
C ALA A 171 -9.90 3.18 6.68
N LEU A 172 -9.37 4.37 6.32
CA LEU A 172 -8.18 4.95 6.96
C LEU A 172 -8.44 5.30 8.43
N GLU A 173 -9.64 5.84 8.74
CA GLU A 173 -10.04 6.10 10.12
C GLU A 173 -10.15 4.80 10.92
N ALA A 174 -10.79 3.76 10.35
CA ALA A 174 -10.85 2.45 10.99
C ALA A 174 -9.46 1.84 11.20
N LEU A 175 -8.54 2.02 10.26
CA LEU A 175 -7.14 1.58 10.38
C LEU A 175 -6.44 2.26 11.56
N ALA A 176 -6.72 3.54 11.82
CA ALA A 176 -6.11 4.28 12.92
C ALA A 176 -6.47 3.76 14.33
N HIS A 177 -7.50 2.94 14.44
CA HIS A 177 -7.84 2.24 15.67
C HIS A 177 -6.99 0.98 15.93
N TYR A 178 -6.19 0.53 14.96
CA TYR A 178 -5.28 -0.60 15.14
C TYR A 178 -3.88 -0.10 15.49
N HIS A 179 -3.44 -0.44 16.71
CA HIS A 179 -2.15 -0.01 17.24
C HIS A 179 -1.11 -1.15 17.16
N GLY A 180 0.15 -0.76 17.19
CA GLY A 180 1.30 -1.66 17.24
C GLY A 180 2.18 -1.58 16.00
N ASP A 181 3.40 -2.08 16.18
CA ASP A 181 4.38 -2.19 15.13
C ASP A 181 4.05 -3.39 14.23
N ASP A 182 4.51 -3.34 12.99
CA ASP A 182 4.34 -4.45 12.04
C ASP A 182 2.87 -4.89 11.83
N LEU A 183 1.95 -3.92 11.69
CA LEU A 183 0.58 -4.24 11.30
C LEU A 183 0.59 -4.98 9.95
N PHE A 184 0.01 -6.15 9.93
CA PHE A 184 -0.18 -6.90 8.69
C PHE A 184 -1.43 -6.40 7.99
N LEU A 185 -1.29 -5.33 7.20
CA LEU A 185 -2.40 -4.60 6.57
C LEU A 185 -3.32 -5.53 5.76
N ARG A 186 -2.75 -6.54 5.09
CA ARG A 186 -3.52 -7.54 4.33
C ARG A 186 -4.51 -8.33 5.20
N GLY A 187 -4.18 -8.55 6.45
CA GLY A 187 -5.05 -9.24 7.42
C GLY A 187 -6.12 -8.34 8.03
N LEU A 188 -6.00 -7.02 7.88
CA LEU A 188 -6.95 -6.05 8.45
C LEU A 188 -8.05 -5.64 7.48
N VAL A 189 -7.86 -5.79 6.17
CA VAL A 189 -8.76 -5.29 5.11
C VAL A 189 -10.24 -5.59 5.39
N ASN A 190 -10.58 -6.85 5.65
CA ASN A 190 -11.96 -7.27 5.90
C ASN A 190 -12.50 -6.85 7.27
N ARG A 191 -11.66 -6.24 8.11
CA ARG A 191 -12.00 -5.81 9.48
C ARG A 191 -12.20 -4.31 9.60
N LEU A 192 -11.93 -3.55 8.54
CA LEU A 192 -12.10 -2.11 8.51
C LEU A 192 -13.56 -1.67 8.36
N GLY A 193 -14.51 -2.63 8.25
CA GLY A 193 -15.93 -2.33 8.16
C GLY A 193 -16.38 -1.70 6.85
N ALA A 194 -15.52 -1.68 5.84
CA ALA A 194 -15.80 -1.13 4.52
C ALA A 194 -16.24 -2.23 3.53
N LYS A 195 -17.03 -1.88 2.53
CA LYS A 195 -17.27 -2.74 1.37
C LYS A 195 -15.96 -2.93 0.62
N VAL A 196 -15.56 -4.18 0.40
CA VAL A 196 -14.30 -4.53 -0.27
C VAL A 196 -14.55 -4.87 -1.72
N GLY A 197 -13.85 -4.19 -2.63
CA GLY A 197 -13.74 -4.48 -4.05
C GLY A 197 -12.43 -5.18 -4.39
N VAL A 198 -12.36 -5.78 -5.58
CA VAL A 198 -11.16 -6.45 -6.11
C VAL A 198 -10.96 -6.04 -7.55
N VAL A 199 -9.73 -5.65 -7.90
CA VAL A 199 -9.30 -5.37 -9.26
C VAL A 199 -8.14 -6.30 -9.60
N THR A 200 -8.28 -7.06 -10.69
CA THR A 200 -7.22 -7.92 -11.20
C THR A 200 -6.34 -7.15 -12.19
N TYR A 201 -5.03 -7.33 -12.09
CA TYR A 201 -4.07 -6.72 -13.01
C TYR A 201 -2.90 -7.66 -13.32
N ASP A 202 -2.26 -7.44 -14.46
CA ASP A 202 -1.07 -8.18 -14.86
C ASP A 202 0.18 -7.60 -14.20
N ARG A 203 0.95 -8.46 -13.53
CA ARG A 203 2.24 -8.05 -12.98
C ARG A 203 3.32 -8.13 -14.03
N ARG A 204 4.11 -7.06 -14.19
CA ARG A 204 5.31 -7.09 -15.03
C ARG A 204 6.34 -8.07 -14.48
N ALA A 205 7.05 -8.75 -15.36
CA ALA A 205 8.14 -9.64 -14.94
C ALA A 205 9.24 -8.80 -14.26
N ARG A 206 9.78 -9.31 -13.15
CA ARG A 206 10.99 -8.74 -12.55
C ARG A 206 12.13 -8.85 -13.55
N GLU A 207 12.80 -7.75 -13.88
CA GLU A 207 13.96 -7.76 -14.77
C GLU A 207 15.20 -8.39 -14.12
N ALA A 208 15.27 -8.50 -12.79
CA ALA A 208 16.35 -9.16 -12.07
C ALA A 208 15.91 -9.63 -10.66
N GLY A 209 16.46 -10.77 -10.19
CA GLY A 209 16.39 -11.25 -8.81
C GLY A 209 15.57 -12.52 -8.59
N GLU A 210 16.18 -13.54 -7.97
CA GLU A 210 15.50 -14.76 -7.53
C GLU A 210 14.66 -14.51 -6.29
N SER A 211 13.44 -15.06 -6.26
CA SER A 211 12.59 -15.06 -5.09
C SER A 211 13.13 -15.97 -4.00
N LYS A 212 13.85 -15.42 -3.00
CA LYS A 212 14.34 -16.15 -1.82
C LYS A 212 13.26 -16.32 -0.75
N TYR A 213 12.04 -16.73 -1.14
CA TYR A 213 10.99 -17.04 -0.17
C TYR A 213 11.18 -18.46 0.38
N THR A 214 11.78 -18.56 1.56
CA THR A 214 11.91 -19.83 2.28
C THR A 214 10.61 -20.19 3.01
N LEU A 215 10.36 -21.50 3.19
CA LEU A 215 9.19 -22.02 3.94
C LEU A 215 9.06 -21.38 5.34
N ARG A 216 10.20 -21.10 6.00
CA ARG A 216 10.25 -20.37 7.28
C ARG A 216 9.67 -18.95 7.19
N LYS A 217 9.96 -18.22 6.10
CA LYS A 217 9.40 -16.87 5.88
C LYS A 217 7.89 -16.93 5.66
N MET A 218 7.40 -17.93 4.94
CA MET A 218 5.98 -18.16 4.71
C MET A 218 5.22 -18.46 6.01
N LEU A 219 5.77 -19.35 6.87
CA LEU A 219 5.18 -19.65 8.18
C LEU A 219 5.18 -18.44 9.12
N LYS A 220 6.27 -17.65 9.12
CA LYS A 220 6.33 -16.41 9.91
C LYS A 220 5.28 -15.39 9.43
N LEU A 221 5.06 -15.29 8.12
CA LEU A 221 4.03 -14.40 7.55
C LEU A 221 2.62 -14.89 7.91
N ALA A 222 2.41 -16.22 7.89
CA ALA A 222 1.16 -16.83 8.34
C ALA A 222 0.85 -16.51 9.78
N TRP A 223 1.84 -16.70 10.67
CA TRP A 223 1.69 -16.39 12.10
C TRP A 223 1.37 -14.91 12.34
N LYS A 224 2.06 -13.99 11.64
CA LYS A 224 1.72 -12.55 11.68
C LYS A 224 0.27 -12.28 11.22
N GLY A 225 -0.21 -13.00 10.22
CA GLY A 225 -1.61 -12.91 9.77
C GLY A 225 -2.61 -13.33 10.86
N VAL A 226 -2.32 -14.41 11.58
CA VAL A 226 -3.14 -14.89 12.72
C VAL A 226 -3.11 -13.89 13.87
N GLU A 227 -1.92 -13.41 14.28
CA GLU A 227 -1.77 -12.40 15.33
C GLU A 227 -2.53 -11.11 15.00
N CYS A 228 -2.41 -10.63 13.76
CA CYS A 228 -3.11 -9.45 13.29
C CYS A 228 -4.63 -9.69 13.23
N GLY A 229 -5.04 -10.89 12.82
CA GLY A 229 -6.43 -11.32 12.85
C GLY A 229 -7.05 -11.37 14.25
N ALA A 230 -6.24 -11.61 15.29
CA ALA A 230 -6.68 -11.59 16.68
C ALA A 230 -6.69 -10.19 17.32
N ARG A 231 -6.04 -9.19 16.71
CA ARG A 231 -5.98 -7.82 17.24
C ARG A 231 -7.37 -7.17 17.20
N LYS A 232 -7.76 -6.59 18.33
CA LYS A 232 -8.99 -5.78 18.44
C LYS A 232 -8.66 -4.31 18.17
N PRO A 233 -9.57 -3.55 17.55
CA PRO A 233 -9.40 -2.10 17.45
C PRO A 233 -9.40 -1.48 18.84
N SER A 234 -8.57 -0.46 19.06
CA SER A 234 -8.55 0.36 20.27
C SER A 234 -9.70 1.36 20.25
N ALA A 235 -10.22 1.74 21.41
CA ALA A 235 -11.16 2.86 21.53
C ALA A 235 -10.48 4.21 21.18
N ALA A 236 -9.18 4.34 21.44
CA ALA A 236 -8.41 5.53 21.09
C ALA A 236 -7.84 5.42 19.68
N LEU A 237 -7.77 6.57 18.98
CA LEU A 237 -7.02 6.67 17.73
C LEU A 237 -5.52 6.54 17.99
N ARG A 238 -4.80 5.98 17.02
CA ARG A 238 -3.35 5.99 17.05
C ARG A 238 -2.86 7.44 17.02
N PRO A 239 -1.96 7.83 17.94
CA PRO A 239 -1.37 9.17 17.90
C PRO A 239 -0.60 9.39 16.59
N PRO A 240 -0.28 10.66 16.25
CA PRO A 240 0.60 10.95 15.12
C PRO A 240 1.85 10.08 15.20
N ASP A 241 2.30 9.59 14.05
CA ASP A 241 3.36 8.58 14.01
C ASP A 241 4.69 9.19 14.52
N PRO A 242 5.21 8.75 15.67
CA PRO A 242 6.42 9.30 16.27
C PRO A 242 7.68 8.95 15.45
N TRP A 243 7.55 8.12 14.42
CA TRP A 243 8.66 7.71 13.57
C TRP A 243 8.92 8.68 12.43
N ILE A 244 7.96 9.55 12.11
CA ILE A 244 8.13 10.59 11.09
C ILE A 244 9.06 11.67 11.64
N ALA A 245 10.27 11.75 11.09
CA ALA A 245 11.29 12.71 11.48
C ALA A 245 11.21 14.01 10.67
N GLU A 246 10.73 13.94 9.43
CA GLU A 246 10.65 15.09 8.53
C GLU A 246 9.46 14.94 7.57
N VAL A 247 8.78 16.05 7.25
CA VAL A 247 7.64 16.12 6.34
C VAL A 247 7.88 17.22 5.32
N LEU A 248 7.73 16.91 4.04
CA LEU A 248 7.69 17.84 2.92
C LEU A 248 6.26 17.86 2.39
N HIS A 249 5.55 18.95 2.62
CA HIS A 249 4.16 19.10 2.17
C HIS A 249 3.84 20.60 2.03
N VAL A 250 3.04 20.95 0.98
CA VAL A 250 2.58 22.32 0.69
C VAL A 250 1.07 22.42 0.94
#